data_eee88148aaba6e2ecbdeb6f52a168edc
#
_entry.id   eee88148aaba6e2ecbdeb6f52a168edc
#
_cell.length_a   1.000
_cell.length_b   1.000
_cell.length_c   1.000
_cell.angle_alpha   90.00
_cell.angle_beta   90.00
_cell.angle_gamma   90.00
#
_symmetry.space_group_name_H-M   'P 1'
#
loop_
_entity.id
_entity.type
_entity.pdbx_description
1 polymer ?
#
loop_
_entity_poly.entity_id
_entity_poly.type
_entity_poly.pdbx_seq_one_letter_code
_entity_poly.pdbx_strand_id
1 'polypeptide(L)'
;FYKHAEKTFSFEVMEAALNDYITDLDSLDARLQMRLSYPARVRSLRSGLDGFQYYDIALELVETGGARRKFMHLDYVYSSTCPCSLELSEHARSARGQLATPHSQRSVARLSVEVMPGDCLWFEDLIELARRAVPTETQVMVKREDEQAFAELNAANPIFVEDAARLFCEQLLGDPRIGDFRVIASHQESLHSHDAVSVLTEGETFASDSIDPKLFHTLIHGR
;
A
#
# COMPACT_ATOMS: atom_id res chain seq x y z
N PHE A 1 14.17 -24.40 1.74
CA PHE A 1 14.34 -23.16 0.94
C PHE A 1 15.56 -23.26 0.01
N TYR A 2 16.72 -23.73 0.45
CA TYR A 2 17.95 -23.84 -0.35
C TYR A 2 17.79 -24.62 -1.66
N LYS A 3 16.92 -25.64 -1.70
CA LYS A 3 16.61 -26.41 -2.91
C LYS A 3 15.99 -25.55 -4.06
N HIS A 4 15.47 -24.38 -3.73
CA HIS A 4 14.75 -23.50 -4.64
C HIS A 4 15.44 -22.15 -4.87
N ALA A 5 16.63 -21.93 -4.30
CA ALA A 5 17.33 -20.64 -4.28
C ALA A 5 17.72 -20.09 -5.67
N GLU A 6 17.86 -20.96 -6.67
CA GLU A 6 18.23 -20.58 -8.05
C GLU A 6 17.01 -20.29 -8.94
N LYS A 7 15.77 -20.44 -8.43
CA LYS A 7 14.56 -20.20 -9.20
C LYS A 7 14.13 -18.75 -9.09
N THR A 8 13.52 -18.24 -10.17
CA THR A 8 12.82 -16.95 -10.14
C THR A 8 11.75 -16.96 -9.06
N PHE A 9 11.72 -15.92 -8.25
CA PHE A 9 10.79 -15.80 -7.14
C PHE A 9 9.34 -15.72 -7.62
N SER A 10 8.49 -16.63 -7.14
CA SER A 10 7.06 -16.70 -7.47
C SER A 10 6.30 -17.47 -6.39
N PHE A 11 4.98 -17.45 -6.45
CA PHE A 11 4.14 -18.27 -5.56
C PHE A 11 4.42 -19.77 -5.71
N GLU A 12 4.69 -20.26 -6.92
CA GLU A 12 5.01 -21.67 -7.17
C GLU A 12 6.29 -22.11 -6.43
N VAL A 13 7.29 -21.24 -6.36
CA VAL A 13 8.51 -21.50 -5.59
C VAL A 13 8.21 -21.55 -4.09
N MET A 14 7.37 -20.65 -3.61
CA MET A 14 6.94 -20.66 -2.21
C MET A 14 6.09 -21.89 -1.89
N GLU A 15 5.19 -22.30 -2.78
CA GLU A 15 4.37 -23.52 -2.64
C GLU A 15 5.23 -24.78 -2.56
N ALA A 16 6.25 -24.88 -3.43
CA ALA A 16 7.19 -26.00 -3.39
C ALA A 16 7.98 -26.03 -2.07
N ALA A 17 8.43 -24.88 -1.59
CA ALA A 17 9.13 -24.78 -0.30
C ALA A 17 8.19 -25.12 0.88
N LEU A 18 6.94 -24.69 0.84
CA LEU A 18 5.94 -24.98 1.88
C LEU A 18 5.65 -26.50 1.94
N ASN A 19 5.52 -27.14 0.78
CA ASN A 19 5.33 -28.60 0.68
C ASN A 19 6.52 -29.37 1.30
N ASP A 20 7.75 -28.92 1.01
CA ASP A 20 8.96 -29.51 1.63
C ASP A 20 8.88 -29.37 3.16
N TYR A 21 8.51 -28.18 3.70
CA TYR A 21 8.40 -27.98 5.14
C TYR A 21 7.32 -28.84 5.80
N ILE A 22 6.15 -28.93 5.21
CA ILE A 22 5.07 -29.76 5.73
C ILE A 22 5.49 -31.22 5.77
N THR A 23 6.15 -31.72 4.71
CA THR A 23 6.61 -33.09 4.60
C THR A 23 7.78 -33.39 5.56
N ASP A 24 8.80 -32.53 5.56
CA ASP A 24 10.03 -32.75 6.34
C ASP A 24 9.79 -32.61 7.85
N LEU A 25 8.80 -31.79 8.27
CA LEU A 25 8.48 -31.53 9.67
C LEU A 25 7.23 -32.25 10.18
N ASP A 26 6.55 -33.03 9.33
CA ASP A 26 5.27 -33.69 9.63
C ASP A 26 4.24 -32.72 10.23
N SER A 27 4.12 -31.53 9.63
CA SER A 27 3.30 -30.45 10.15
C SER A 27 1.88 -30.55 9.59
N LEU A 28 0.86 -30.24 10.42
CA LEU A 28 -0.54 -30.18 10.01
C LEU A 28 -0.88 -28.83 9.35
N ASP A 29 -0.27 -27.76 9.86
CA ASP A 29 -0.47 -26.39 9.38
C ASP A 29 0.91 -25.74 9.14
N ALA A 30 0.96 -24.84 8.16
CA ALA A 30 2.19 -24.12 7.84
C ALA A 30 1.90 -22.72 7.32
N ARG A 31 2.82 -21.79 7.60
CA ARG A 31 2.77 -20.41 7.11
C ARG A 31 4.16 -20.01 6.63
N LEU A 32 4.24 -19.50 5.41
CA LEU A 32 5.47 -18.96 4.83
C LEU A 32 5.19 -17.53 4.35
N GLN A 33 5.94 -16.57 4.89
CA GLN A 33 5.90 -15.19 4.42
C GLN A 33 7.28 -14.76 3.94
N MET A 34 7.35 -14.15 2.78
CA MET A 34 8.58 -13.56 2.24
C MET A 34 8.36 -12.07 1.99
N ARG A 35 9.24 -11.26 2.56
CA ARG A 35 9.25 -9.80 2.40
C ARG A 35 10.40 -9.41 1.48
N LEU A 36 10.15 -8.48 0.58
CA LEU A 36 11.13 -7.97 -0.37
C LEU A 36 10.88 -6.50 -0.67
N SER A 37 11.93 -5.85 -1.16
CA SER A 37 11.85 -4.51 -1.74
C SER A 37 11.79 -4.67 -3.25
N TYR A 38 10.63 -4.37 -3.85
CA TYR A 38 10.36 -4.59 -5.27
C TYR A 38 10.64 -3.33 -6.09
N PRO A 39 11.58 -3.35 -7.04
CA PRO A 39 11.85 -2.21 -7.90
C PRO A 39 10.88 -2.15 -9.09
N ALA A 40 10.04 -1.14 -9.16
CA ALA A 40 9.23 -0.85 -10.33
C ALA A 40 9.73 0.40 -11.04
N ARG A 41 9.78 0.35 -12.38
CA ARG A 41 10.14 1.51 -13.19
C ARG A 41 8.99 2.50 -13.22
N VAL A 42 9.26 3.74 -12.83
CA VAL A 42 8.29 4.83 -12.80
C VAL A 42 8.81 6.03 -13.56
N ARG A 43 7.90 6.82 -14.11
CA ARG A 43 8.20 8.00 -14.88
C ARG A 43 7.83 9.26 -14.10
N SER A 44 8.70 10.29 -14.15
CA SER A 44 8.44 11.60 -13.55
C SER A 44 7.21 12.26 -14.15
N LEU A 45 6.54 13.09 -13.36
CA LEU A 45 5.23 13.68 -13.69
C LEU A 45 5.27 14.57 -14.96
N ARG A 46 6.35 15.31 -15.18
CA ARG A 46 6.43 16.31 -16.27
C ARG A 46 7.72 16.19 -17.09
N SER A 47 8.86 16.01 -16.46
CA SER A 47 10.16 15.93 -17.16
C SER A 47 10.36 14.65 -17.95
N GLY A 48 9.56 13.61 -17.67
CA GLY A 48 9.62 12.33 -18.38
C GLY A 48 10.87 11.50 -18.06
N LEU A 49 11.57 11.79 -16.96
CA LEU A 49 12.69 10.97 -16.49
C LEU A 49 12.17 9.64 -15.94
N ASP A 50 12.93 8.59 -16.20
CA ASP A 50 12.66 7.26 -15.64
C ASP A 50 13.52 7.02 -14.40
N GLY A 51 12.93 6.37 -13.38
CA GLY A 51 13.61 5.93 -12.17
C GLY A 51 13.04 4.62 -11.66
N PHE A 52 13.64 4.05 -10.61
CA PHE A 52 13.12 2.88 -9.94
C PHE A 52 12.55 3.27 -8.58
N GLN A 53 11.23 3.11 -8.43
CA GLN A 53 10.55 3.17 -7.15
C GLN A 53 10.65 1.81 -6.48
N TYR A 54 11.03 1.79 -5.21
CA TYR A 54 11.09 0.57 -4.42
C TYR A 54 9.85 0.48 -3.54
N TYR A 55 9.11 -0.63 -3.68
CA TYR A 55 7.93 -0.92 -2.87
C TYR A 55 8.24 -2.01 -1.84
N ASP A 56 7.84 -1.80 -0.61
CA ASP A 56 7.85 -2.86 0.40
C ASP A 56 6.66 -3.79 0.16
N ILE A 57 6.96 -5.03 -0.21
CA ILE A 57 5.99 -6.06 -0.59
C ILE A 57 6.23 -7.30 0.26
N ALA A 58 5.16 -8.03 0.54
CA ALA A 58 5.25 -9.40 1.04
C ALA A 58 4.33 -10.34 0.28
N LEU A 59 4.81 -11.55 0.02
CA LEU A 59 4.00 -12.70 -0.36
C LEU A 59 3.85 -13.62 0.83
N GLU A 60 2.67 -14.18 1.01
CA GLU A 60 2.36 -15.07 2.12
C GLU A 60 1.53 -16.26 1.64
N LEU A 61 1.92 -17.44 2.09
CA LEU A 61 1.16 -18.67 1.96
C LEU A 61 0.77 -19.17 3.34
N VAL A 62 -0.48 -19.53 3.50
CA VAL A 62 -1.00 -20.16 4.72
C VAL A 62 -1.69 -21.45 4.33
N GLU A 63 -1.32 -22.56 4.97
CA GLU A 63 -2.02 -23.83 4.88
C GLU A 63 -2.57 -24.19 6.26
N THR A 64 -3.87 -24.40 6.33
CA THR A 64 -4.55 -24.76 7.57
C THR A 64 -5.66 -25.78 7.24
N GLY A 65 -5.64 -26.92 7.92
CA GLY A 65 -6.63 -27.97 7.71
C GLY A 65 -6.69 -28.50 6.28
N GLY A 66 -5.57 -28.48 5.54
CA GLY A 66 -5.47 -28.89 4.13
C GLY A 66 -5.97 -27.85 3.12
N ALA A 67 -6.40 -26.67 3.56
CA ALA A 67 -6.76 -25.55 2.71
C ALA A 67 -5.60 -24.56 2.59
N ARG A 68 -5.20 -24.23 1.37
CA ARG A 68 -4.11 -23.28 1.08
C ARG A 68 -4.66 -21.97 0.58
N ARG A 69 -4.19 -20.87 1.19
CA ARG A 69 -4.53 -19.49 0.83
C ARG A 69 -3.27 -18.70 0.52
N LYS A 70 -3.38 -17.77 -0.42
CA LYS A 70 -2.30 -16.89 -0.88
C LYS A 70 -2.63 -15.45 -0.54
N PHE A 71 -1.65 -14.72 -0.05
CA PHE A 71 -1.81 -13.30 0.26
C PHE A 71 -0.68 -12.48 -0.35
N MET A 72 -1.03 -11.28 -0.74
CA MET A 72 -0.09 -10.25 -1.18
C MET A 72 -0.26 -9.02 -0.31
N HIS A 73 0.86 -8.43 0.09
CA HIS A 73 0.88 -7.19 0.89
C HIS A 73 1.72 -6.16 0.18
N LEU A 74 1.23 -4.92 0.14
CA LEU A 74 1.89 -3.76 -0.46
C LEU A 74 1.83 -2.58 0.50
N ASP A 75 2.96 -1.93 0.75
CA ASP A 75 3.01 -0.61 1.35
C ASP A 75 3.12 0.44 0.24
N TYR A 76 2.02 1.15 0.00
CA TYR A 76 1.92 2.23 -0.97
C TYR A 76 2.15 3.58 -0.29
N VAL A 77 3.18 4.30 -0.72
CA VAL A 77 3.59 5.58 -0.13
C VAL A 77 3.10 6.72 -1.00
N TYR A 78 2.35 7.64 -0.40
CA TYR A 78 1.74 8.77 -1.09
C TYR A 78 1.83 10.06 -0.25
N SER A 79 1.49 11.18 -0.85
CA SER A 79 1.31 12.45 -0.17
C SER A 79 -0.17 12.70 0.09
N SER A 80 -0.52 13.14 1.29
CA SER A 80 -1.87 13.60 1.61
C SER A 80 -1.84 15.08 1.98
N THR A 81 -2.75 15.85 1.41
CA THR A 81 -3.00 17.26 1.73
C THR A 81 -4.33 17.36 2.43
N CYS A 82 -4.36 17.99 3.60
CA CYS A 82 -5.61 18.15 4.36
C CYS A 82 -6.58 19.08 3.62
N PRO A 83 -7.82 18.63 3.30
CA PRO A 83 -8.82 19.44 2.63
C PRO A 83 -9.17 20.73 3.38
N CYS A 84 -9.36 20.65 4.70
CA CYS A 84 -9.68 21.83 5.54
C CYS A 84 -8.53 22.84 5.52
N SER A 85 -7.28 22.37 5.60
CA SER A 85 -6.11 23.25 5.59
C SER A 85 -5.93 23.93 4.23
N LEU A 86 -6.26 23.25 3.14
CA LEU A 86 -6.24 23.81 1.79
C LEU A 86 -7.26 24.95 1.66
N GLU A 87 -8.51 24.73 2.06
CA GLU A 87 -9.56 25.75 2.06
C GLU A 87 -9.17 26.98 2.87
N LEU A 88 -8.64 26.78 4.07
CA LEU A 88 -8.17 27.88 4.94
C LEU A 88 -6.97 28.62 4.36
N SER A 89 -6.11 27.94 3.62
CA SER A 89 -4.97 28.54 2.92
C SER A 89 -5.43 29.44 1.77
N GLU A 90 -6.43 29.00 1.01
CA GLU A 90 -7.09 29.80 -0.04
C GLU A 90 -7.82 31.01 0.57
N HIS A 91 -8.53 30.81 1.68
CA HIS A 91 -9.17 31.90 2.41
C HIS A 91 -8.15 32.96 2.87
N ALA A 92 -7.01 32.53 3.43
CA ALA A 92 -5.95 33.47 3.84
C ALA A 92 -5.43 34.31 2.67
N ARG A 93 -5.29 33.72 1.49
CA ARG A 93 -4.88 34.41 0.26
C ARG A 93 -5.95 35.39 -0.20
N SER A 94 -7.22 34.97 -0.27
CA SER A 94 -8.31 35.81 -0.77
C SER A 94 -8.64 36.96 0.18
N ALA A 95 -8.69 36.71 1.49
CA ALA A 95 -9.11 37.70 2.49
C ALA A 95 -7.99 38.65 2.94
N ARG A 96 -6.72 38.21 2.91
CA ARG A 96 -5.60 38.99 3.46
C ARG A 96 -4.42 39.17 2.48
N GLY A 97 -4.48 38.60 1.28
CA GLY A 97 -3.35 38.59 0.33
C GLY A 97 -2.13 37.83 0.84
N GLN A 98 -2.28 37.02 1.88
CA GLN A 98 -1.19 36.31 2.52
C GLN A 98 -1.04 34.90 1.93
N LEU A 99 0.18 34.57 1.50
CA LEU A 99 0.48 33.19 1.12
C LEU A 99 0.39 32.29 2.34
N ALA A 100 -0.38 31.22 2.23
CA ALA A 100 -0.47 30.15 3.21
C ALA A 100 -0.32 28.81 2.51
N THR A 101 0.23 27.85 3.21
CA THR A 101 0.49 26.50 2.70
C THR A 101 -0.33 25.50 3.51
N PRO A 102 -1.19 24.67 2.88
CA PRO A 102 -1.88 23.62 3.59
C PRO A 102 -0.87 22.62 4.14
N HIS A 103 -1.18 22.04 5.29
CA HIS A 103 -0.33 20.96 5.75
C HIS A 103 -0.52 19.74 4.84
N SER A 104 0.61 19.18 4.45
CA SER A 104 0.73 17.97 3.66
C SER A 104 1.79 17.10 4.29
N GLN A 105 1.63 15.79 4.17
CA GLN A 105 2.51 14.83 4.80
C GLN A 105 2.68 13.60 3.92
N ARG A 106 3.78 12.89 4.15
CA ARG A 106 3.93 11.55 3.61
C ARG A 106 3.00 10.61 4.35
N SER A 107 2.30 9.79 3.60
CA SER A 107 1.30 8.86 4.09
C SER A 107 1.54 7.47 3.52
N VAL A 108 1.02 6.46 4.18
CA VAL A 108 1.20 5.07 3.77
C VAL A 108 -0.13 4.35 3.81
N ALA A 109 -0.44 3.63 2.74
CA ALA A 109 -1.50 2.63 2.76
C ALA A 109 -0.88 1.23 2.70
N ARG A 110 -1.15 0.40 3.71
CA ARG A 110 -0.88 -1.03 3.64
C ARG A 110 -2.10 -1.75 3.12
N LEU A 111 -1.96 -2.32 1.93
CA LEU A 111 -2.94 -3.18 1.30
C LEU A 111 -2.55 -4.62 1.56
N SER A 112 -3.44 -5.39 2.17
CA SER A 112 -3.28 -6.84 2.38
C SER A 112 -4.44 -7.52 1.69
N VAL A 113 -4.16 -8.32 0.66
CA VAL A 113 -5.19 -8.93 -0.18
C VAL A 113 -5.02 -10.44 -0.25
N GLU A 114 -6.12 -11.18 -0.22
CA GLU A 114 -6.15 -12.58 -0.61
C GLU A 114 -6.15 -12.67 -2.13
N VAL A 115 -5.25 -13.49 -2.67
CA VAL A 115 -5.15 -13.74 -4.12
C VAL A 115 -6.00 -14.94 -4.46
N MET A 116 -7.05 -14.71 -5.24
CA MET A 116 -7.98 -15.77 -5.66
C MET A 116 -7.36 -16.71 -6.69
N PRO A 117 -7.75 -17.99 -6.73
CA PRO A 117 -7.35 -18.89 -7.81
C PRO A 117 -7.85 -18.40 -9.17
N GLY A 118 -7.02 -18.52 -10.21
CA GLY A 118 -7.36 -18.12 -11.57
C GLY A 118 -6.28 -17.27 -12.21
N ASP A 119 -6.67 -16.12 -12.74
CA ASP A 119 -5.75 -15.18 -13.38
C ASP A 119 -4.72 -14.62 -12.40
N CYS A 120 -3.50 -14.41 -12.88
CA CYS A 120 -2.42 -13.94 -12.05
C CYS A 120 -2.65 -12.47 -11.61
N LEU A 121 -2.57 -12.21 -10.31
CA LEU A 121 -2.46 -10.85 -9.77
C LEU A 121 -0.96 -10.53 -9.60
N TRP A 122 -0.48 -9.53 -10.36
CA TRP A 122 0.90 -9.07 -10.27
C TRP A 122 1.06 -7.95 -9.24
N PHE A 123 2.30 -7.71 -8.78
CA PHE A 123 2.58 -6.57 -7.91
C PHE A 123 2.23 -5.25 -8.58
N GLU A 124 2.51 -5.13 -9.87
CA GLU A 124 2.20 -3.97 -10.68
C GLU A 124 0.70 -3.69 -10.77
N ASP A 125 -0.13 -4.73 -10.81
CA ASP A 125 -1.59 -4.57 -10.78
C ASP A 125 -2.04 -3.93 -9.48
N LEU A 126 -1.52 -4.43 -8.33
CA LEU A 126 -1.87 -3.88 -7.01
C LEU A 126 -1.35 -2.45 -6.84
N ILE A 127 -0.16 -2.14 -7.34
CA ILE A 127 0.41 -0.79 -7.37
C ILE A 127 -0.49 0.13 -8.21
N GLU A 128 -0.96 -0.33 -9.37
CA GLU A 128 -1.81 0.46 -10.25
C GLU A 128 -3.21 0.68 -9.67
N LEU A 129 -3.78 -0.31 -8.97
CA LEU A 129 -5.01 -0.13 -8.19
C LEU A 129 -4.83 0.97 -7.14
N ALA A 130 -3.70 0.95 -6.42
CA ALA A 130 -3.38 1.97 -5.43
C ALA A 130 -3.22 3.37 -6.05
N ARG A 131 -2.58 3.50 -7.20
CA ARG A 131 -2.42 4.77 -7.93
C ARG A 131 -3.75 5.35 -8.40
N ARG A 132 -4.67 4.49 -8.85
CA ARG A 132 -6.02 4.91 -9.23
C ARG A 132 -6.84 5.39 -8.06
N ALA A 133 -6.67 4.76 -6.89
CA ALA A 133 -7.34 5.19 -5.66
C ALA A 133 -6.83 6.56 -5.20
N VAL A 134 -5.50 6.72 -5.09
CA VAL A 134 -4.86 7.95 -4.59
C VAL A 134 -3.65 8.29 -5.49
N PRO A 135 -3.79 9.24 -6.42
CA PRO A 135 -2.79 9.49 -7.46
C PRO A 135 -1.56 10.25 -7.00
N THR A 136 -1.50 10.66 -5.74
CA THR A 136 -0.42 11.48 -5.16
C THR A 136 0.77 10.65 -4.67
N GLU A 137 1.13 9.57 -5.39
CA GLU A 137 2.28 8.74 -5.10
C GLU A 137 3.57 9.56 -5.00
N THR A 138 4.43 9.21 -4.04
CA THR A 138 5.74 9.85 -3.89
C THR A 138 6.62 9.63 -5.12
N GLN A 139 7.45 10.63 -5.46
CA GLN A 139 8.25 10.65 -6.69
C GLN A 139 9.70 10.28 -6.42
N VAL A 140 10.36 9.64 -7.39
CA VAL A 140 11.77 9.18 -7.26
C VAL A 140 12.73 10.13 -7.97
N MET A 141 12.48 10.41 -9.26
CA MET A 141 13.31 11.28 -10.08
C MET A 141 12.56 12.57 -10.37
N VAL A 142 13.10 13.68 -9.90
CA VAL A 142 12.42 14.98 -9.98
C VAL A 142 13.37 16.07 -10.48
N LYS A 143 12.86 16.90 -11.39
CA LYS A 143 13.36 18.24 -11.70
C LYS A 143 12.42 19.28 -11.10
N ARG A 144 12.76 20.56 -11.23
CA ARG A 144 11.92 21.65 -10.68
C ARG A 144 10.50 21.66 -11.24
N GLU A 145 10.36 21.34 -12.54
CA GLU A 145 9.04 21.19 -13.17
C GLU A 145 8.22 20.03 -12.59
N ASP A 146 8.86 18.95 -12.12
CA ASP A 146 8.19 17.82 -11.47
C ASP A 146 7.78 18.17 -10.05
N GLU A 147 8.61 18.92 -9.30
CA GLU A 147 8.24 19.45 -7.98
C GLU A 147 6.99 20.33 -8.07
N GLN A 148 6.94 21.22 -9.07
CA GLN A 148 5.76 22.04 -9.32
C GLN A 148 4.55 21.20 -9.69
N ALA A 149 4.71 20.21 -10.58
CA ALA A 149 3.62 19.30 -10.96
C ALA A 149 3.10 18.50 -9.76
N PHE A 150 4.00 18.07 -8.87
CA PHE A 150 3.61 17.36 -7.65
C PHE A 150 2.86 18.27 -6.65
N ALA A 151 3.26 19.53 -6.51
CA ALA A 151 2.54 20.51 -5.70
C ALA A 151 1.11 20.76 -6.25
N GLU A 152 0.99 20.90 -7.58
CA GLU A 152 -0.30 21.04 -8.26
C GLU A 152 -1.18 19.78 -8.10
N LEU A 153 -0.59 18.58 -8.22
CA LEU A 153 -1.26 17.29 -8.03
C LEU A 153 -1.80 17.15 -6.61
N ASN A 154 -1.02 17.52 -5.60
CA ASN A 154 -1.45 17.50 -4.20
C ASN A 154 -2.62 18.47 -3.94
N ALA A 155 -2.57 19.68 -4.49
CA ALA A 155 -3.63 20.66 -4.35
C ALA A 155 -4.92 20.24 -5.07
N ALA A 156 -4.80 19.49 -6.18
CA ALA A 156 -5.93 18.96 -6.92
C ALA A 156 -6.58 17.72 -6.26
N ASN A 157 -5.88 17.06 -5.34
CA ASN A 157 -6.31 15.82 -4.70
C ASN A 157 -6.16 15.87 -3.16
N PRO A 158 -6.78 16.86 -2.49
CA PRO A 158 -6.80 16.88 -1.03
C PRO A 158 -7.64 15.72 -0.50
N ILE A 159 -7.19 15.07 0.58
CA ILE A 159 -7.83 13.83 1.02
C ILE A 159 -7.71 13.62 2.54
N PHE A 160 -8.81 13.19 3.18
CA PHE A 160 -8.82 12.68 4.53
C PHE A 160 -8.39 11.20 4.57
N VAL A 161 -7.90 10.75 5.71
CA VAL A 161 -7.42 9.36 5.87
C VAL A 161 -8.55 8.34 5.66
N GLU A 162 -9.77 8.65 6.10
CA GLU A 162 -10.95 7.81 5.94
C GLU A 162 -11.35 7.68 4.46
N ASP A 163 -11.25 8.77 3.71
CA ASP A 163 -11.59 8.79 2.29
C ASP A 163 -10.52 8.05 1.48
N ALA A 164 -9.25 8.20 1.83
CA ALA A 164 -8.18 7.41 1.24
C ALA A 164 -8.44 5.90 1.44
N ALA A 165 -8.77 5.48 2.67
CA ALA A 165 -9.10 4.09 2.96
C ALA A 165 -10.29 3.58 2.13
N ARG A 166 -11.37 4.38 1.98
CA ARG A 166 -12.54 4.04 1.16
C ARG A 166 -12.19 3.89 -0.32
N LEU A 167 -11.39 4.82 -0.87
CA LEU A 167 -10.99 4.75 -2.28
C LEU A 167 -10.11 3.53 -2.57
N PHE A 168 -9.19 3.16 -1.67
CA PHE A 168 -8.44 1.92 -1.80
C PHE A 168 -9.37 0.71 -1.79
N CYS A 169 -10.32 0.63 -0.85
CA CYS A 169 -11.30 -0.46 -0.79
C CYS A 169 -12.12 -0.56 -2.08
N GLU A 170 -12.58 0.56 -2.62
CA GLU A 170 -13.36 0.59 -3.87
C GLU A 170 -12.57 -0.02 -5.03
N GLN A 171 -11.28 0.30 -5.16
CA GLN A 171 -10.43 -0.28 -6.20
C GLN A 171 -10.20 -1.77 -6.00
N LEU A 172 -10.00 -2.23 -4.77
CA LEU A 172 -9.79 -3.65 -4.47
C LEU A 172 -11.06 -4.48 -4.72
N LEU A 173 -12.23 -3.98 -4.32
CA LEU A 173 -13.54 -4.62 -4.57
C LEU A 173 -13.84 -4.79 -6.06
N GLY A 174 -13.30 -3.91 -6.90
CA GLY A 174 -13.48 -3.94 -8.35
C GLY A 174 -12.68 -5.01 -9.09
N ASP A 175 -11.72 -5.68 -8.44
CA ASP A 175 -10.85 -6.67 -9.09
C ASP A 175 -11.23 -8.10 -8.66
N PRO A 176 -11.77 -8.96 -9.56
CA PRO A 176 -12.22 -10.30 -9.23
C PRO A 176 -11.09 -11.27 -8.82
N ARG A 177 -9.83 -10.89 -9.02
CA ARG A 177 -8.66 -11.66 -8.57
C ARG A 177 -8.36 -11.50 -7.08
N ILE A 178 -9.06 -10.56 -6.42
CA ILE A 178 -8.92 -10.25 -5.01
C ILE A 178 -10.11 -10.82 -4.24
N GLY A 179 -9.83 -11.59 -3.20
CA GLY A 179 -10.81 -12.08 -2.23
C GLY A 179 -10.91 -11.16 -1.02
N ASP A 180 -10.80 -11.72 0.18
CA ASP A 180 -10.76 -10.94 1.40
C ASP A 180 -9.58 -9.97 1.41
N PHE A 181 -9.78 -8.77 1.98
CA PHE A 181 -8.70 -7.80 2.08
C PHE A 181 -8.79 -6.90 3.32
N ARG A 182 -7.67 -6.24 3.61
CA ARG A 182 -7.57 -5.18 4.62
C ARG A 182 -6.78 -4.01 4.07
N VAL A 183 -7.29 -2.81 4.30
CA VAL A 183 -6.64 -1.53 4.04
C VAL A 183 -6.33 -0.87 5.37
N ILE A 184 -5.08 -0.47 5.59
CA ILE A 184 -4.66 0.39 6.70
C ILE A 184 -4.06 1.63 6.07
N ALA A 185 -4.77 2.75 6.12
CA ALA A 185 -4.26 4.04 5.70
C ALA A 185 -3.76 4.82 6.91
N SER A 186 -2.54 5.36 6.84
CA SER A 186 -1.93 6.17 7.89
C SER A 186 -1.40 7.47 7.30
N HIS A 187 -1.94 8.58 7.77
CA HIS A 187 -1.44 9.92 7.50
C HIS A 187 -0.50 10.34 8.63
N GLN A 188 0.79 10.54 8.31
CA GLN A 188 1.81 11.00 9.26
C GLN A 188 1.64 12.50 9.48
N GLU A 189 0.64 12.86 10.27
CA GLU A 189 0.19 14.23 10.41
C GLU A 189 1.32 15.22 10.71
N SER A 190 1.45 16.25 9.87
CA SER A 190 2.45 17.32 10.08
C SER A 190 1.94 18.44 10.99
N LEU A 191 0.64 18.49 11.27
CA LEU A 191 0.02 19.42 12.21
C LEU A 191 0.05 18.89 13.65
N HIS A 192 0.00 17.58 13.83
CA HIS A 192 -0.08 16.90 15.11
C HIS A 192 1.17 16.05 15.39
N SER A 193 1.36 15.67 16.66
CA SER A 193 2.44 14.75 17.07
C SER A 193 2.05 13.26 16.96
N HIS A 194 0.89 12.96 16.39
CA HIS A 194 0.36 11.62 16.19
C HIS A 194 -0.11 11.45 14.75
N ASP A 195 -0.19 10.21 14.31
CA ASP A 195 -0.74 9.86 13.01
C ASP A 195 -2.27 9.75 13.08
N ALA A 196 -2.94 10.02 11.96
CA ALA A 196 -4.33 9.66 11.75
C ALA A 196 -4.38 8.33 10.99
N VAL A 197 -5.13 7.36 11.51
CA VAL A 197 -5.17 6.00 10.94
C VAL A 197 -6.61 5.57 10.71
N SER A 198 -6.87 5.01 9.51
CA SER A 198 -8.14 4.39 9.16
C SER A 198 -7.91 2.94 8.74
N VAL A 199 -8.72 2.02 9.27
CA VAL A 199 -8.64 0.59 8.95
C VAL A 199 -9.99 0.14 8.41
N LEU A 200 -9.98 -0.46 7.22
CA LEU A 200 -11.15 -1.09 6.62
C LEU A 200 -10.81 -2.53 6.20
N THR A 201 -11.75 -3.43 6.40
CA THR A 201 -11.62 -4.84 6.07
C THR A 201 -12.82 -5.31 5.25
N GLU A 202 -12.58 -6.28 4.36
CA GLU A 202 -13.61 -7.01 3.63
C GLU A 202 -13.40 -8.50 3.84
N GLY A 203 -14.48 -9.24 4.07
CA GLY A 203 -14.47 -10.67 4.35
C GLY A 203 -14.07 -11.01 5.79
N GLU A 204 -13.99 -12.31 6.08
CA GLU A 204 -13.77 -12.82 7.45
C GLU A 204 -12.29 -12.92 7.84
N THR A 205 -11.40 -13.02 6.85
CA THR A 205 -9.97 -13.28 7.07
C THR A 205 -9.28 -12.22 7.92
N PHE A 206 -9.61 -10.96 7.71
CA PHE A 206 -9.01 -9.81 8.37
C PHE A 206 -9.92 -9.13 9.40
N ALA A 207 -11.17 -9.59 9.54
CA ALA A 207 -12.17 -8.91 10.36
C ALA A 207 -11.79 -8.84 11.84
N SER A 208 -11.17 -9.89 12.39
CA SER A 208 -10.71 -9.93 13.79
C SER A 208 -9.51 -9.02 14.06
N ASP A 209 -8.77 -8.64 13.04
CA ASP A 209 -7.53 -7.87 13.17
C ASP A 209 -7.75 -6.36 13.15
N SER A 210 -8.96 -5.90 12.75
CA SER A 210 -9.25 -4.47 12.56
C SER A 210 -9.11 -3.63 13.81
N ILE A 211 -9.24 -4.23 15.01
CA ILE A 211 -9.10 -3.58 16.30
C ILE A 211 -7.89 -4.06 17.11
N ASP A 212 -7.05 -4.94 16.53
CA ASP A 212 -5.86 -5.45 17.22
C ASP A 212 -4.81 -4.34 17.34
N PRO A 213 -4.37 -3.96 18.56
CA PRO A 213 -3.32 -2.96 18.73
C PRO A 213 -2.00 -3.30 18.01
N LYS A 214 -1.73 -4.58 17.73
CA LYS A 214 -0.56 -5.02 16.98
C LYS A 214 -0.57 -4.58 15.52
N LEU A 215 -1.71 -4.13 14.97
CA LEU A 215 -1.77 -3.54 13.64
C LEU A 215 -0.77 -2.41 13.45
N PHE A 216 -0.57 -1.58 14.46
CA PHE A 216 0.36 -0.45 14.40
C PHE A 216 1.82 -0.88 14.21
N HIS A 217 2.19 -2.07 14.67
CA HIS A 217 3.52 -2.65 14.44
C HIS A 217 3.75 -3.07 12.97
N THR A 218 2.71 -3.11 12.17
CA THR A 218 2.81 -3.43 10.74
C THR A 218 2.99 -2.20 9.86
N LEU A 219 2.87 -1.00 10.39
CA LEU A 219 3.06 0.25 9.66
C LEU A 219 4.55 0.57 9.48
N ILE A 220 4.89 1.21 8.35
CA ILE A 220 6.29 1.45 7.95
C ILE A 220 7.07 2.26 8.99
N HIS A 221 6.44 3.24 9.63
CA HIS A 221 7.11 4.10 10.61
C HIS A 221 7.15 3.57 12.03
N GLY A 222 6.67 2.38 12.24
CA GLY A 222 6.87 1.63 13.48
C GLY A 222 8.21 0.90 13.55
N ARG A 223 9.17 1.25 12.68
CA ARG A 223 10.53 0.68 12.66
C ARG A 223 11.49 1.52 13.47
#